data_d39ad885a030dac47a58282b4d8fe49a
#
_entry.id   d39ad885a030dac47a58282b4d8fe49a
#
_cell.length_a   1.000
_cell.length_b   1.000
_cell.length_c   1.000
_cell.angle_alpha   90.00
_cell.angle_beta   90.00
_cell.angle_gamma   90.00
#
_symmetry.space_group_name_H-M   'P 1'
#
loop_
_entity.id
_entity.type
_entity.pdbx_description
1 polymer ?
#
loop_
_entity_poly.entity_id
_entity_poly.type
_entity_poly.pdbx_seq_one_letter_code
_entity_poly.pdbx_strand_id
1 'polypeptide(L)'
;MEAINREEPANIQGWTLEGRCLVRTEVFTDFRAAMLWVNRVARLAEQRNHHPDIHIRWNRVTLKLSTHEQDALTDRDWSWIKAAETDLVVDANGSLKSDS
;
A
#
# COMPACT_ATOMS: atom_id res chain seq x y z
N MET A 1 -2.93 -25.17 -0.26
CA MET A 1 -3.04 -24.60 -0.42
C MET A 1 -3.12 -23.90 0.08
N GLU A 2 -3.16 -24.00 0.19
CA GLU A 2 -3.41 -23.28 0.31
C GLU A 2 -3.20 -22.41 0.59
N ALA A 3 -2.89 -22.39 0.58
CA ALA A 3 -2.78 -21.51 0.70
C ALA A 3 -3.06 -20.76 0.52
N ILE A 4 -3.20 -20.87 0.18
CA ILE A 4 -3.49 -20.20 -0.19
C ILE A 4 -4.04 -19.45 0.14
N ASN A 5 -4.36 -19.53 0.53
CA ASN A 5 -4.97 -18.74 0.91
C ASN A 5 -4.57 -17.52 0.80
N ARG A 6 -3.68 -17.36 0.46
CA ARG A 6 -3.19 -16.21 0.29
C ARG A 6 -3.87 -15.49 -0.61
N GLU A 7 -4.57 -15.95 -1.22
CA GLU A 7 -5.23 -15.32 -2.08
C GLU A 7 -6.08 -14.50 -1.43
N GLU A 8 -6.13 -14.45 -0.33
CA GLU A 8 -6.89 -13.62 0.30
C GLU A 8 -6.60 -12.26 0.11
N PRO A 9 -6.00 -11.80 -0.93
CA PRO A 9 -5.82 -10.39 -1.20
C PRO A 9 -7.16 -9.72 -1.19
N ALA A 10 -8.17 -10.46 -1.53
CA ALA A 10 -9.48 -9.89 -1.54
C ALA A 10 -9.91 -9.43 -0.18
N ASN A 11 -9.30 -9.95 0.86
CA ASN A 11 -9.67 -9.59 2.19
C ASN A 11 -8.80 -8.52 2.78
N ILE A 12 -7.86 -8.02 2.02
CA ILE A 12 -6.97 -7.02 2.53
C ILE A 12 -7.57 -5.67 2.24
N GLN A 13 -7.96 -4.99 3.27
CA GLN A 13 -8.66 -3.76 3.14
C GLN A 13 -7.90 -2.73 2.35
N GLY A 14 -8.52 -2.22 1.32
CA GLY A 14 -7.92 -1.19 0.51
C GLY A 14 -7.06 -1.66 -0.62
N TRP A 15 -6.76 -2.95 -0.70
CA TRP A 15 -5.91 -3.48 -1.76
C TRP A 15 -6.68 -4.37 -2.70
N THR A 16 -6.34 -4.31 -3.97
CA THR A 16 -6.96 -5.12 -5.01
C THR A 16 -5.88 -5.84 -5.77
N LEU A 17 -6.13 -7.08 -6.13
CA LEU A 17 -5.17 -7.84 -6.92
C LEU A 17 -5.41 -7.52 -8.38
N GLU A 18 -4.39 -7.02 -9.08
CA GLU A 18 -4.46 -6.74 -10.49
C GLU A 18 -3.26 -7.39 -11.15
N GLY A 19 -3.51 -8.46 -11.88
CA GLY A 19 -2.42 -9.21 -12.49
C GLY A 19 -1.55 -9.80 -11.40
N ARG A 20 -0.30 -9.39 -11.37
CA ARG A 20 0.65 -9.89 -10.38
C ARG A 20 1.02 -8.84 -9.36
N CYS A 21 0.17 -7.82 -9.24
CA CYS A 21 0.43 -6.73 -8.32
C CYS A 21 -0.73 -6.54 -7.38
N LEU A 22 -0.44 -6.04 -6.20
CA LEU A 22 -1.47 -5.55 -5.30
C LEU A 22 -1.52 -4.05 -5.47
N VAL A 23 -2.71 -3.53 -5.66
CA VAL A 23 -2.90 -2.12 -5.99
C VAL A 23 -3.77 -1.47 -4.93
N ARG A 24 -3.36 -0.30 -4.50
CA ARG A 24 -4.16 0.48 -3.56
C ARG A 24 -4.21 1.91 -4.05
N THR A 25 -5.41 2.50 -4.06
CA THR A 25 -5.59 3.88 -4.42
C THR A 25 -6.27 4.61 -3.27
N GLU A 26 -5.71 5.76 -2.91
CA GLU A 26 -6.30 6.60 -1.88
C GLU A 26 -6.49 8.00 -2.43
N VAL A 27 -7.58 8.63 -2.06
CA VAL A 27 -7.89 9.99 -2.48
C VAL A 27 -7.94 10.85 -1.24
N PHE A 28 -7.21 11.96 -1.27
CA PHE A 28 -7.08 12.83 -0.11
C PHE A 28 -7.81 14.16 -0.33
N THR A 29 -7.86 14.97 0.71
CA THR A 29 -8.55 16.25 0.60
C THR A 29 -7.78 17.20 -0.31
N ASP A 30 -6.46 17.09 -0.33
CA ASP A 30 -5.65 17.95 -1.18
C ASP A 30 -4.28 17.31 -1.40
N PHE A 31 -3.46 18.01 -2.14
CA PHE A 31 -2.13 17.51 -2.49
C PHE A 31 -1.25 17.37 -1.25
N ARG A 32 -1.38 18.30 -0.33
CA ARG A 32 -0.56 18.26 0.87
C ARG A 32 -0.82 17.00 1.67
N ALA A 33 -2.11 16.67 1.85
CA ALA A 33 -2.47 15.47 2.59
C ALA A 33 -1.96 14.23 1.86
N ALA A 34 -2.05 14.23 0.53
CA ALA A 34 -1.55 13.12 -0.25
C ALA A 34 -0.06 12.94 -0.02
N MET A 35 0.70 14.02 -0.02
CA MET A 35 2.15 13.93 0.14
C MET A 35 2.55 13.51 1.54
N LEU A 36 1.77 13.87 2.55
CA LEU A 36 2.06 13.39 3.90
C LEU A 36 1.97 11.86 3.94
N TRP A 37 0.96 11.33 3.28
CA TRP A 37 0.78 9.88 3.22
C TRP A 37 1.89 9.23 2.40
N VAL A 38 2.26 9.85 1.29
CA VAL A 38 3.33 9.33 0.44
C VAL A 38 4.64 9.25 1.23
N ASN A 39 4.89 10.23 2.09
CA ASN A 39 6.09 10.20 2.90
C ASN A 39 6.07 9.04 3.89
N ARG A 40 4.91 8.65 4.38
CA ARG A 40 4.82 7.49 5.23
C ARG A 40 5.05 6.21 4.43
N VAL A 41 4.54 6.17 3.21
CA VAL A 41 4.78 5.04 2.32
C VAL A 41 6.28 4.90 2.08
N ALA A 42 6.94 6.02 1.82
CA ALA A 42 8.38 6.00 1.56
C ALA A 42 9.14 5.47 2.77
N ARG A 43 8.76 5.90 3.96
CA ARG A 43 9.42 5.44 5.16
C ARG A 43 9.26 3.93 5.35
N LEU A 44 8.04 3.45 5.14
CA LEU A 44 7.77 2.03 5.27
C LEU A 44 8.56 1.24 4.24
N ALA A 45 8.62 1.75 3.00
CA ALA A 45 9.35 1.10 1.94
C ALA A 45 10.82 0.95 2.30
N GLU A 46 11.39 2.00 2.91
CA GLU A 46 12.79 1.95 3.32
C GLU A 46 12.99 1.00 4.49
N GLN A 47 12.07 0.98 5.43
CA GLN A 47 12.18 0.11 6.58
C GLN A 47 12.11 -1.35 6.17
N ARG A 48 11.29 -1.65 5.19
CA ARG A 48 11.10 -3.02 4.75
C ARG A 48 12.00 -3.40 3.59
N ASN A 49 12.73 -2.43 3.06
CA ASN A 49 13.58 -2.63 1.89
C ASN A 49 12.76 -3.28 0.77
N HIS A 50 11.56 -2.78 0.56
CA HIS A 50 10.66 -3.30 -0.45
C HIS A 50 9.78 -2.14 -0.88
N HIS A 51 9.90 -1.72 -2.13
CA HIS A 51 9.38 -0.45 -2.60
C HIS A 51 8.25 -0.63 -3.61
N PRO A 52 7.08 -0.07 -3.34
CA PRO A 52 6.01 -0.10 -4.31
C PRO A 52 6.27 0.96 -5.39
N ASP A 53 5.60 0.81 -6.51
CA ASP A 53 5.55 1.90 -7.47
C ASP A 53 4.54 2.90 -6.92
N ILE A 54 4.85 4.17 -6.97
CA ILE A 54 4.01 5.21 -6.42
C ILE A 54 3.60 6.16 -7.53
N HIS A 55 2.29 6.30 -7.72
CA HIS A 55 1.74 7.17 -8.73
C HIS A 55 0.99 8.27 -8.03
N ILE A 56 1.35 9.49 -8.26
CA ILE A 56 0.71 10.63 -7.61
C ILE A 56 0.06 11.49 -8.66
N ARG A 57 -1.23 11.73 -8.49
CA ARG A 57 -1.93 12.61 -9.40
C ARG A 57 -2.75 13.55 -8.54
N TRP A 58 -2.23 14.71 -8.27
CA TRP A 58 -2.81 15.70 -7.41
C TRP A 58 -3.15 15.10 -6.05
N ASN A 59 -4.41 14.84 -5.75
CA ASN A 59 -4.81 14.30 -4.44
C ASN A 59 -5.02 12.80 -4.46
N ARG A 60 -4.65 12.13 -5.54
CA ARG A 60 -4.87 10.69 -5.67
C ARG A 60 -3.53 9.99 -5.73
N VAL A 61 -3.37 8.99 -4.89
CA VAL A 61 -2.13 8.23 -4.86
C VAL A 61 -2.46 6.76 -5.11
N THR A 62 -1.74 6.15 -6.04
CA THR A 62 -1.89 4.74 -6.34
C THR A 62 -0.58 4.04 -6.09
N LEU A 63 -0.64 2.96 -5.31
CA LEU A 63 0.53 2.14 -5.03
C LEU A 63 0.37 0.80 -5.74
N LYS A 64 1.45 0.33 -6.33
CA LYS A 64 1.47 -1.01 -6.92
C LYS A 64 2.61 -1.77 -6.28
N LEU A 65 2.30 -2.89 -5.69
CA LEU A 65 3.26 -3.65 -4.92
C LEU A 65 3.40 -5.05 -5.46
N SER A 66 4.64 -5.45 -5.74
CA SER A 66 4.95 -6.82 -6.13
C SER A 66 6.43 -7.02 -5.88
N THR A 67 6.88 -8.27 -5.96
CA THR A 67 8.30 -8.55 -5.81
C THR A 67 8.89 -8.62 -7.20
N HIS A 68 9.64 -7.59 -7.58
CA HIS A 68 10.14 -7.46 -8.95
C HIS A 68 11.03 -8.63 -9.37
N GLU A 69 11.86 -9.11 -8.48
CA GLU A 69 12.76 -10.21 -8.81
C GLU A 69 12.01 -11.47 -9.21
N GLN A 70 10.83 -11.64 -8.63
CA GLN A 70 10.04 -12.83 -8.90
C GLN A 70 8.95 -12.56 -9.91
N ASP A 71 8.70 -11.29 -10.20
CA ASP A 71 7.61 -10.87 -11.07
C ASP A 71 6.32 -11.51 -10.54
N ALA A 72 6.15 -11.52 -9.25
CA ALA A 72 5.00 -12.13 -8.61
C ALA A 72 4.91 -11.64 -7.17
N LEU A 73 3.83 -12.00 -6.50
CA LEU A 73 3.67 -11.67 -5.09
C LEU A 73 4.41 -12.71 -4.25
N THR A 74 5.04 -12.25 -3.21
CA THR A 74 5.77 -13.13 -2.29
C THR A 74 5.45 -12.70 -0.88
N ASP A 75 6.05 -13.37 0.09
CA ASP A 75 5.85 -13.03 1.50
C ASP A 75 6.31 -11.61 1.79
N ARG A 76 7.23 -11.07 0.99
CA ARG A 76 7.68 -9.70 1.18
C ARG A 76 6.52 -8.73 0.98
N ASP A 77 5.67 -9.01 0.01
CA ASP A 77 4.53 -8.16 -0.28
C ASP A 77 3.49 -8.25 0.82
N TRP A 78 3.22 -9.46 1.29
CA TRP A 78 2.23 -9.64 2.34
C TRP A 78 2.68 -9.03 3.65
N SER A 79 3.97 -9.14 3.95
CA SER A 79 4.53 -8.55 5.14
C SER A 79 4.43 -7.03 5.07
N TRP A 80 4.67 -6.47 3.89
CA TRP A 80 4.59 -5.04 3.68
C TRP A 80 3.18 -4.54 3.95
N ILE A 81 2.19 -5.24 3.41
CA ILE A 81 0.80 -4.86 3.57
C ILE A 81 0.39 -4.94 5.03
N LYS A 82 0.87 -5.95 5.74
CA LYS A 82 0.52 -6.07 7.13
C LYS A 82 1.07 -4.90 7.94
N ALA A 83 2.27 -4.47 7.63
CA ALA A 83 2.83 -3.31 8.30
C ALA A 83 2.06 -2.05 7.92
N ALA A 84 1.58 -1.99 6.70
CA ALA A 84 0.85 -0.83 6.24
C ALA A 84 -0.48 -0.66 6.94
N GLU A 85 -1.05 -1.74 7.45
CA GLU A 85 -2.32 -1.65 8.18
C GLU A 85 -2.18 -0.74 9.38
N THR A 86 -1.00 -0.65 9.94
CA THR A 86 -0.76 0.21 11.08
C THR A 86 -0.23 1.56 10.64
N ASP A 87 0.72 1.56 9.72
CA ASP A 87 1.43 2.77 9.36
C ASP A 87 0.74 3.67 8.35
N LEU A 88 -0.17 3.12 7.58
CA LEU A 88 -0.79 3.87 6.49
C LEU A 88 -2.29 4.01 6.64
N VAL A 89 -2.74 4.28 7.85
CA VAL A 89 -4.16 4.42 8.11
C VAL A 89 -4.64 5.78 7.62
N VAL A 90 -5.77 5.78 6.95
CA VAL A 90 -6.38 7.00 6.42
C VAL A 90 -7.79 7.06 6.97
N ASP A 91 -8.21 8.21 7.47
CA ASP A 91 -9.55 8.32 8.01
C ASP A 91 -10.58 8.51 6.90
N ALA A 92 -11.83 8.64 7.28
CA ALA A 92 -12.92 8.71 6.32
C ALA A 92 -12.86 9.94 5.44
N ASN A 93 -12.10 10.97 5.85
CA ASN A 93 -12.00 12.19 5.08
C ASN A 93 -10.76 12.21 4.21
N GLY A 94 -10.04 11.13 4.15
CA GLY A 94 -8.83 11.10 3.36
C GLY A 94 -7.67 11.80 4.02
N SER A 95 -7.70 11.90 5.34
CA SER A 95 -6.60 12.49 6.08
C SER A 95 -5.83 11.40 6.79
N LEU A 96 -4.55 11.62 6.99
CA LEU A 96 -3.77 10.65 7.72
C LEU A 96 -4.26 10.61 9.14
N LYS A 97 -4.45 9.40 9.64
CA LYS A 97 -4.86 9.25 10.99
C LYS A 97 -3.67 9.50 11.88
N SER A 98 -3.88 10.24 12.92
CA SER A 98 -2.79 10.52 13.83
C SER A 98 -2.42 9.25 14.55
N ASP A 99 -1.13 9.00 14.58
CA ASP A 99 -0.71 7.81 15.24
C ASP A 99 -0.11 8.18 16.53
N SER A 100 -0.13 9.36 16.85
CA SER A 100 0.53 9.80 18.04
C SER A 100 -0.08 9.33 19.26
#